data_7adb6f40b7c51c5e2ed73c47e4f4ced5
#
_entry.id   7adb6f40b7c51c5e2ed73c47e4f4ced5
#
_cell.length_a   1.000
_cell.length_b   1.000
_cell.length_c   1.000
_cell.angle_alpha   90.00
_cell.angle_beta   90.00
_cell.angle_gamma   90.00
#
_symmetry.space_group_name_H-M   'P 1'
#
loop_
_entity.id
_entity.type
_entity.pdbx_description
1 polymer ?
#
loop_
_entity_poly.entity_id
_entity_poly.type
_entity_poly.pdbx_seq_one_letter_code
_entity_poly.pdbx_strand_id
1 'polypeptide(L)'
;MCYTTCIQKCIQEILRMQFIRIGEKVISKEKLNREINKILELRTKGVTQEGVARKLGVERTFVSRLESLGEIRKGKKIALIGFPIKNKEELTSLAKELGIEYVLLLTQEERFDFIEKKGKNELFNEIVEIIVNLADFDLIIFMGSDIRVPIVEKMFSVQVIGIIIGHSPIKESKYVNPEKIIEIVKEVKN
;
A
#
# COMPACT_ATOMS: atom_id res chain seq x y z
N MET A 1 -28.14 -28.47 2.39
CA MET A 1 -28.56 -27.48 1.34
C MET A 1 -28.02 -26.07 1.53
N CYS A 2 -27.04 -25.83 2.40
CA CYS A 2 -26.54 -24.45 2.71
C CYS A 2 -25.20 -24.08 2.07
N TYR A 3 -24.42 -25.03 1.57
CA TYR A 3 -23.06 -24.75 1.01
C TYR A 3 -23.08 -24.12 -0.38
N THR A 4 -24.04 -24.47 -1.22
CA THR A 4 -24.14 -23.99 -2.62
C THR A 4 -24.46 -22.49 -2.68
N THR A 5 -25.29 -21.99 -1.76
CA THR A 5 -25.72 -20.59 -1.71
C THR A 5 -24.60 -19.66 -1.23
N CYS A 6 -23.71 -20.13 -0.35
CA CYS A 6 -22.57 -19.36 0.15
C CYS A 6 -21.49 -19.22 -0.92
N ILE A 7 -21.20 -20.29 -1.66
CA ILE A 7 -20.25 -20.29 -2.77
C ILE A 7 -20.74 -19.39 -3.91
N GLN A 8 -22.02 -19.45 -4.27
CA GLN A 8 -22.61 -18.57 -5.28
C GLN A 8 -22.58 -17.10 -4.88
N LYS A 9 -22.83 -16.76 -3.61
CA LYS A 9 -22.68 -15.39 -3.11
C LYS A 9 -21.22 -14.91 -3.17
N CYS A 10 -20.27 -15.74 -2.75
CA CYS A 10 -18.85 -15.43 -2.83
C CYS A 10 -18.37 -15.22 -4.28
N ILE A 11 -18.80 -16.07 -5.21
CA ILE A 11 -18.48 -15.92 -6.64
C ILE A 11 -19.12 -14.65 -7.22
N GLN A 12 -20.34 -14.30 -6.83
CA GLN A 12 -21.00 -13.07 -7.26
C GLN A 12 -20.32 -11.81 -6.68
N GLU A 13 -19.83 -11.85 -5.45
CA GLU A 13 -19.06 -10.74 -4.87
C GLU A 13 -17.70 -10.58 -5.56
N ILE A 14 -16.98 -11.66 -5.84
CA ILE A 14 -15.72 -11.64 -6.60
C ILE A 14 -15.94 -11.09 -8.01
N LEU A 15 -17.00 -11.52 -8.70
CA LEU A 15 -17.37 -11.00 -10.03
C LEU A 15 -17.80 -9.53 -9.98
N ARG A 16 -18.48 -9.10 -8.93
CA ARG A 16 -18.85 -7.69 -8.73
C ARG A 16 -17.66 -6.78 -8.50
N MET A 17 -16.58 -7.26 -7.90
CA MET A 17 -15.34 -6.50 -7.69
C MET A 17 -14.51 -6.32 -8.97
N GLN A 18 -14.77 -7.11 -10.02
CA GLN A 18 -14.04 -7.03 -11.28
C GLN A 18 -14.62 -6.02 -12.29
N PHE A 19 -15.87 -5.61 -12.10
CA PHE A 19 -16.55 -4.68 -13.01
C PHE A 19 -17.00 -3.41 -12.29
N ILE A 20 -16.77 -2.26 -12.92
CA ILE A 20 -17.26 -0.94 -12.49
C ILE A 20 -18.20 -0.43 -13.55
N ARG A 21 -19.39 0.07 -13.14
CA ARG A 21 -20.32 0.74 -14.02
C ARG A 21 -20.16 2.26 -13.89
N ILE A 22 -19.93 2.93 -15.01
CA ILE A 22 -19.87 4.39 -15.11
C ILE A 22 -20.87 4.82 -16.18
N GLY A 23 -22.04 5.30 -15.74
CA GLY A 23 -23.17 5.53 -16.64
C GLY A 23 -23.59 4.23 -17.33
N GLU A 24 -23.61 4.22 -18.66
CA GLU A 24 -23.94 3.03 -19.46
C GLU A 24 -22.74 2.10 -19.72
N LYS A 25 -21.52 2.55 -19.39
CA LYS A 25 -20.28 1.79 -19.63
C LYS A 25 -20.00 0.81 -18.49
N VAL A 26 -19.65 -0.42 -18.85
CA VAL A 26 -19.14 -1.43 -17.90
C VAL A 26 -17.65 -1.60 -18.13
N ILE A 27 -16.85 -1.33 -17.10
CA ILE A 27 -15.39 -1.37 -17.13
C ILE A 27 -14.90 -2.60 -16.35
N SER A 28 -14.09 -3.44 -17.01
CA SER A 28 -13.39 -4.54 -16.37
C SER A 28 -12.08 -4.04 -15.76
N LYS A 29 -11.94 -4.15 -14.43
CA LYS A 29 -10.70 -3.83 -13.71
C LYS A 29 -9.54 -4.72 -14.18
N GLU A 30 -9.81 -5.99 -14.41
CA GLU A 30 -8.80 -6.95 -14.85
C GLU A 30 -8.25 -6.60 -16.25
N LYS A 31 -9.15 -6.24 -17.19
CA LYS A 31 -8.73 -5.78 -18.51
C LYS A 31 -7.90 -4.50 -18.41
N LEU A 32 -8.33 -3.57 -17.57
CA LEU A 32 -7.61 -2.31 -17.33
C LEU A 32 -6.20 -2.56 -16.79
N ASN A 33 -6.07 -3.41 -15.76
CA ASN A 33 -4.78 -3.76 -15.18
C ASN A 33 -3.86 -4.44 -16.19
N ARG A 34 -4.37 -5.33 -17.03
CA ARG A 34 -3.57 -5.93 -18.09
C ARG A 34 -3.03 -4.91 -19.09
N GLU A 35 -3.83 -3.93 -19.48
CA GLU A 35 -3.37 -2.88 -20.40
C GLU A 35 -2.35 -1.96 -19.74
N ILE A 36 -2.54 -1.61 -18.47
CA ILE A 36 -1.56 -0.86 -17.67
C ILE A 36 -0.22 -1.64 -17.60
N ASN A 37 -0.26 -2.93 -17.27
CA ASN A 37 0.94 -3.76 -17.20
C ASN A 37 1.69 -3.85 -18.54
N LYS A 38 0.97 -3.97 -19.66
CA LYS A 38 1.59 -3.93 -21.00
C LYS A 38 2.31 -2.60 -21.29
N ILE A 39 1.71 -1.48 -20.88
CA ILE A 39 2.33 -0.16 -21.03
C ILE A 39 3.65 -0.14 -20.26
N LEU A 40 3.63 -0.49 -18.97
CA LEU A 40 4.80 -0.48 -18.10
C LEU A 40 5.88 -1.46 -18.60
N GLU A 41 5.50 -2.66 -19.04
CA GLU A 41 6.43 -3.64 -19.60
C GLU A 41 7.13 -3.15 -20.89
N LEU A 42 6.43 -2.44 -21.77
CA LEU A 42 7.05 -1.83 -22.94
C LEU A 42 8.00 -0.70 -22.55
N ARG A 43 7.66 0.07 -21.52
CA ARG A 43 8.52 1.14 -21.00
C ARG A 43 9.80 0.59 -20.38
N THR A 44 9.73 -0.50 -19.60
CA THR A 44 10.94 -1.16 -19.04
C THR A 44 11.87 -1.71 -20.14
N LYS A 45 11.33 -2.07 -21.31
CA LYS A 45 12.12 -2.47 -22.50
C LYS A 45 12.71 -1.27 -23.28
N GLY A 46 12.60 -0.04 -22.77
CA GLY A 46 13.15 1.16 -23.38
C GLY A 46 12.33 1.76 -24.52
N VAL A 47 11.10 1.28 -24.76
CA VAL A 47 10.22 1.88 -25.78
C VAL A 47 9.78 3.27 -25.32
N THR A 48 9.89 4.29 -26.17
CA THR A 48 9.49 5.68 -25.83
C THR A 48 8.00 5.78 -25.53
N GLN A 49 7.57 6.79 -24.76
CA GLN A 49 6.16 7.03 -24.48
C GLN A 49 5.32 7.13 -25.76
N GLU A 50 5.85 7.84 -26.78
CA GLU A 50 5.23 7.93 -28.10
C GLU A 50 5.14 6.57 -28.82
N GLY A 51 6.19 5.76 -28.72
CA GLY A 51 6.21 4.41 -29.29
C GLY A 51 5.19 3.47 -28.65
N VAL A 52 5.04 3.55 -27.30
CA VAL A 52 4.02 2.79 -26.58
C VAL A 52 2.63 3.25 -26.96
N ALA A 53 2.40 4.57 -26.99
CA ALA A 53 1.12 5.19 -27.36
C ALA A 53 0.65 4.72 -28.74
N ARG A 54 1.54 4.77 -29.74
CA ARG A 54 1.26 4.32 -31.11
C ARG A 54 0.98 2.81 -31.16
N LYS A 55 1.77 1.99 -30.44
CA LYS A 55 1.66 0.53 -30.47
C LYS A 55 0.37 0.02 -29.82
N LEU A 56 -0.11 0.69 -28.77
CA LEU A 56 -1.28 0.26 -28.01
C LEU A 56 -2.54 1.08 -28.31
N GLY A 57 -2.47 2.09 -29.19
CA GLY A 57 -3.62 2.93 -29.57
C GLY A 57 -4.13 3.82 -28.43
N VAL A 58 -3.22 4.29 -27.56
CA VAL A 58 -3.52 5.20 -26.45
C VAL A 58 -2.85 6.55 -26.70
N GLU A 59 -3.24 7.59 -25.96
CA GLU A 59 -2.58 8.88 -26.03
C GLU A 59 -1.23 8.87 -25.27
N ARG A 60 -0.21 9.57 -25.80
CA ARG A 60 1.08 9.75 -25.11
C ARG A 60 0.91 10.36 -23.72
N THR A 61 0.00 11.34 -23.60
CA THR A 61 -0.31 12.01 -22.34
C THR A 61 -0.83 11.03 -21.28
N PHE A 62 -1.58 10.00 -21.68
CA PHE A 62 -2.04 8.94 -20.78
C PHE A 62 -0.85 8.12 -20.25
N VAL A 63 0.08 7.73 -21.12
CA VAL A 63 1.31 6.99 -20.72
C VAL A 63 2.13 7.82 -19.71
N SER A 64 2.36 9.10 -20.00
CA SER A 64 3.11 10.00 -19.13
C SER A 64 2.44 10.18 -17.76
N ARG A 65 1.11 10.36 -17.73
CA ARG A 65 0.36 10.52 -16.48
C ARG A 65 0.33 9.22 -15.66
N LEU A 66 0.25 8.06 -16.33
CA LEU A 66 0.29 6.76 -15.67
C LEU A 66 1.63 6.57 -14.94
N GLU A 67 2.75 6.89 -15.60
CA GLU A 67 4.09 6.86 -14.99
C GLU A 67 4.16 7.79 -13.78
N SER A 68 3.70 9.03 -13.92
CA SER A 68 3.73 10.02 -12.83
C SER A 68 2.85 9.63 -11.63
N LEU A 69 1.72 8.94 -11.87
CA LEU A 69 0.85 8.46 -10.79
C LEU A 69 1.46 7.33 -9.99
N GLY A 70 2.32 6.51 -10.63
CA GLY A 70 3.01 5.39 -10.00
C GLY A 70 4.45 5.69 -9.61
N GLU A 71 4.95 6.92 -9.84
CA GLU A 71 6.34 7.29 -9.58
C GLU A 71 6.67 7.23 -8.09
N ILE A 72 7.71 6.47 -7.76
CA ILE A 72 8.28 6.41 -6.42
C ILE A 72 9.61 7.17 -6.45
N ARG A 73 9.71 8.24 -5.67
CA ARG A 73 10.95 9.02 -5.58
C ARG A 73 11.96 8.31 -4.70
N LYS A 74 13.24 8.42 -5.07
CA LYS A 74 14.34 7.93 -4.22
C LYS A 74 14.38 8.71 -2.92
N GLY A 75 14.51 8.00 -1.80
CA GLY A 75 14.57 8.58 -0.47
C GLY A 75 15.66 7.91 0.37
N LYS A 76 16.29 8.69 1.26
CA LYS A 76 17.32 8.19 2.18
C LYS A 76 16.75 7.83 3.54
N LYS A 77 15.87 8.69 4.08
CA LYS A 77 15.22 8.48 5.38
C LYS A 77 13.91 7.72 5.22
N ILE A 78 13.89 6.50 5.70
CA ILE A 78 12.75 5.59 5.57
C ILE A 78 12.16 5.31 6.95
N ALA A 79 10.82 5.43 7.07
CA ALA A 79 10.05 5.00 8.23
C ALA A 79 9.22 3.75 7.89
N LEU A 80 9.18 2.77 8.80
CA LEU A 80 8.37 1.55 8.70
C LEU A 80 7.32 1.54 9.79
N ILE A 81 6.05 1.57 9.40
CA ILE A 81 4.91 1.59 10.34
C ILE A 81 3.95 0.46 9.99
N GLY A 82 3.48 -0.27 10.97
CA GLY A 82 2.53 -1.33 10.72
C GLY A 82 1.78 -1.82 11.93
N PHE A 83 0.49 -2.10 11.77
CA PHE A 83 -0.34 -2.72 12.78
C PHE A 83 -1.63 -3.32 12.20
N PRO A 84 -2.10 -4.45 12.73
CA PRO A 84 -1.45 -5.32 13.70
C PRO A 84 -0.51 -6.34 13.02
N ILE A 85 0.73 -6.42 13.45
CA ILE A 85 1.79 -7.25 12.86
C ILE A 85 2.09 -8.45 13.77
N LYS A 86 2.17 -9.67 13.18
CA LYS A 86 2.46 -10.91 13.90
C LYS A 86 3.97 -11.14 14.09
N ASN A 87 4.74 -10.90 13.04
CA ASN A 87 6.20 -11.12 13.01
C ASN A 87 6.97 -9.81 13.24
N LYS A 88 6.61 -9.07 14.28
CA LYS A 88 7.17 -7.77 14.63
C LYS A 88 8.68 -7.81 14.83
N GLU A 89 9.18 -8.79 15.58
CA GLU A 89 10.61 -8.94 15.92
C GLU A 89 11.45 -9.18 14.66
N GLU A 90 10.97 -10.07 13.78
CA GLU A 90 11.59 -10.36 12.48
C GLU A 90 11.71 -9.10 11.62
N LEU A 91 10.61 -8.37 11.48
CA LEU A 91 10.59 -7.14 10.68
C LEU A 91 11.39 -6.00 11.32
N THR A 92 11.47 -5.94 12.64
CA THR A 92 12.30 -4.95 13.34
C THR A 92 13.79 -5.21 13.13
N SER A 93 14.21 -6.49 13.17
CA SER A 93 15.58 -6.87 12.89
C SER A 93 15.95 -6.57 11.44
N LEU A 94 15.08 -6.96 10.50
CA LEU A 94 15.25 -6.66 9.09
C LEU A 94 15.34 -5.15 8.82
N ALA A 95 14.49 -4.35 9.46
CA ALA A 95 14.49 -2.90 9.31
C ALA A 95 15.85 -2.27 9.70
N LYS A 96 16.47 -2.77 10.78
CA LYS A 96 17.82 -2.35 11.19
C LYS A 96 18.88 -2.72 10.14
N GLU A 97 18.82 -3.94 9.60
CA GLU A 97 19.74 -4.40 8.55
C GLU A 97 19.60 -3.56 7.27
N LEU A 98 18.39 -3.19 6.92
CA LEU A 98 18.10 -2.34 5.76
C LEU A 98 18.37 -0.86 6.00
N GLY A 99 18.76 -0.44 7.21
CA GLY A 99 19.01 0.95 7.57
C GLY A 99 17.73 1.80 7.50
N ILE A 100 16.61 1.26 7.98
CA ILE A 100 15.36 1.99 8.21
C ILE A 100 15.50 2.71 9.57
N GLU A 101 15.32 4.04 9.56
CA GLU A 101 15.65 4.87 10.73
C GLU A 101 14.55 4.89 11.80
N TYR A 102 13.29 4.76 11.40
CA TYR A 102 12.15 4.74 12.31
C TYR A 102 11.29 3.51 12.10
N VAL A 103 11.00 2.79 13.19
CA VAL A 103 10.21 1.56 13.16
C VAL A 103 9.14 1.60 14.24
N LEU A 104 7.87 1.60 13.81
CA LEU A 104 6.70 1.52 14.70
C LEU A 104 5.83 0.34 14.27
N LEU A 105 6.07 -0.82 14.87
CA LEU A 105 5.33 -2.04 14.63
C LEU A 105 4.61 -2.45 15.89
N LEU A 106 3.30 -2.64 15.81
CA LEU A 106 2.46 -3.07 16.93
C LEU A 106 1.76 -4.39 16.60
N THR A 107 1.72 -5.29 17.58
CA THR A 107 0.82 -6.45 17.55
C THR A 107 -0.62 -6.01 17.80
N GLN A 108 -1.58 -6.92 17.71
CA GLN A 108 -2.97 -6.63 18.05
C GLN A 108 -3.13 -6.23 19.52
N GLU A 109 -2.42 -6.90 20.41
CA GLU A 109 -2.45 -6.63 21.85
C GLU A 109 -1.83 -5.28 22.17
N GLU A 110 -0.62 -5.02 21.66
CA GLU A 110 0.07 -3.74 21.83
C GLU A 110 -0.74 -2.55 21.28
N ARG A 111 -1.46 -2.76 20.18
CA ARG A 111 -2.34 -1.73 19.62
C ARG A 111 -3.49 -1.39 20.55
N PHE A 112 -4.10 -2.39 21.21
CA PHE A 112 -5.13 -2.15 22.23
C PHE A 112 -4.55 -1.47 23.46
N ASP A 113 -3.41 -1.97 23.95
CA ASP A 113 -2.70 -1.36 25.07
C ASP A 113 -2.35 0.11 24.80
N PHE A 114 -1.91 0.44 23.62
CA PHE A 114 -1.61 1.79 23.19
C PHE A 114 -2.83 2.72 23.27
N ILE A 115 -4.02 2.19 22.96
CA ILE A 115 -5.26 2.98 22.97
C ILE A 115 -5.91 3.03 24.36
N GLU A 116 -5.90 1.92 25.11
CA GLU A 116 -6.69 1.77 26.34
C GLU A 116 -5.94 2.19 27.61
N LYS A 117 -4.61 1.98 27.65
CA LYS A 117 -3.80 2.25 28.84
C LYS A 117 -3.42 3.72 29.02
N LYS A 118 -3.59 4.53 27.98
CA LYS A 118 -3.23 5.97 28.00
C LYS A 118 -4.43 6.86 28.20
N GLY A 119 -4.23 7.97 28.91
CA GLY A 119 -5.22 9.03 29.00
C GLY A 119 -5.48 9.65 27.63
N LYS A 120 -6.68 10.16 27.39
CA LYS A 120 -7.08 10.73 26.08
C LYS A 120 -6.11 11.82 25.58
N ASN A 121 -5.64 12.69 26.47
CA ASN A 121 -4.71 13.77 26.14
C ASN A 121 -3.32 13.23 25.82
N GLU A 122 -2.85 12.22 26.56
CA GLU A 122 -1.57 11.58 26.36
C GLU A 122 -1.53 10.85 25.01
N LEU A 123 -2.57 10.07 24.71
CA LEU A 123 -2.71 9.39 23.41
C LEU A 123 -2.72 10.39 22.26
N PHE A 124 -3.45 11.49 22.39
CA PHE A 124 -3.51 12.54 21.37
C PHE A 124 -2.13 13.15 21.12
N ASN A 125 -1.41 13.53 22.18
CA ASN A 125 -0.08 14.12 22.07
C ASN A 125 0.91 13.16 21.41
N GLU A 126 0.89 11.89 21.78
CA GLU A 126 1.77 10.88 21.18
C GLU A 126 1.48 10.66 19.69
N ILE A 127 0.21 10.63 19.30
CA ILE A 127 -0.16 10.56 17.88
C ILE A 127 0.36 11.79 17.12
N VAL A 128 0.22 12.99 17.70
CA VAL A 128 0.75 14.22 17.09
C VAL A 128 2.26 14.17 16.97
N GLU A 129 2.99 13.70 17.99
CA GLU A 129 4.45 13.53 17.92
C GLU A 129 4.86 12.55 16.83
N ILE A 130 4.18 11.42 16.71
CA ILE A 130 4.43 10.46 15.62
C ILE A 130 4.25 11.14 14.26
N ILE A 131 3.17 11.88 14.05
CA ILE A 131 2.89 12.58 12.80
C ILE A 131 3.97 13.60 12.48
N VAL A 132 4.38 14.42 13.49
CA VAL A 132 5.43 15.44 13.31
C VAL A 132 6.77 14.79 12.97
N ASN A 133 7.15 13.73 13.69
CA ASN A 133 8.39 13.00 13.42
C ASN A 133 8.42 12.40 12.01
N LEU A 134 7.28 11.89 11.53
CA LEU A 134 7.17 11.29 10.20
C LEU A 134 7.26 12.30 9.07
N ALA A 135 6.96 13.57 9.32
CA ALA A 135 7.09 14.62 8.31
C ALA A 135 8.52 14.87 7.84
N ASP A 136 9.53 14.48 8.63
CA ASP A 136 10.97 14.61 8.31
C ASP A 136 11.53 13.44 7.50
N PHE A 137 10.71 12.43 7.18
CA PHE A 137 11.12 11.28 6.38
C PHE A 137 10.87 11.51 4.88
N ASP A 138 11.65 10.84 4.04
CA ASP A 138 11.46 10.88 2.58
C ASP A 138 10.39 9.87 2.15
N LEU A 139 10.31 8.75 2.87
CA LEU A 139 9.40 7.63 2.58
C LEU A 139 8.84 7.03 3.86
N ILE A 140 7.54 6.78 3.85
CA ILE A 140 6.84 5.97 4.86
C ILE A 140 6.36 4.68 4.22
N ILE A 141 6.81 3.53 4.72
CA ILE A 141 6.23 2.22 4.38
C ILE A 141 5.17 1.94 5.43
N PHE A 142 3.89 1.94 5.03
CA PHE A 142 2.77 1.75 5.94
C PHE A 142 2.05 0.42 5.69
N MET A 143 1.97 -0.43 6.71
CA MET A 143 1.27 -1.71 6.66
C MET A 143 -0.02 -1.64 7.48
N GLY A 144 -1.16 -1.78 6.82
CA GLY A 144 -2.45 -1.62 7.46
C GLY A 144 -3.62 -2.23 6.69
N SER A 145 -4.84 -1.93 7.12
CA SER A 145 -6.03 -2.40 6.42
C SER A 145 -6.29 -1.60 5.13
N ASP A 146 -7.11 -2.21 4.27
CA ASP A 146 -7.62 -1.61 3.03
C ASP A 146 -8.24 -0.22 3.19
N ILE A 147 -8.85 0.06 4.36
CA ILE A 147 -9.42 1.39 4.67
C ILE A 147 -8.34 2.35 5.16
N ARG A 148 -7.37 1.89 5.98
CA ARG A 148 -6.37 2.76 6.60
C ARG A 148 -5.25 3.18 5.66
N VAL A 149 -4.81 2.28 4.79
CA VAL A 149 -3.76 2.59 3.82
C VAL A 149 -4.09 3.84 3.00
N PRO A 150 -5.26 3.96 2.33
CA PRO A 150 -5.60 5.17 1.57
C PRO A 150 -5.74 6.45 2.42
N ILE A 151 -6.08 6.30 3.71
CA ILE A 151 -6.15 7.46 4.62
C ILE A 151 -4.75 7.99 4.90
N VAL A 152 -3.82 7.09 5.24
CA VAL A 152 -2.43 7.46 5.55
C VAL A 152 -1.74 8.04 4.32
N GLU A 153 -1.94 7.46 3.13
CA GLU A 153 -1.43 8.00 1.86
C GLU A 153 -1.89 9.44 1.56
N LYS A 154 -3.09 9.81 2.02
CA LYS A 154 -3.62 11.17 1.86
C LYS A 154 -3.22 12.13 2.97
N MET A 155 -2.88 11.61 4.15
CA MET A 155 -2.60 12.42 5.33
C MET A 155 -1.21 13.06 5.28
N PHE A 156 -0.25 12.37 4.69
CA PHE A 156 1.13 12.85 4.61
C PHE A 156 1.42 13.48 3.25
N SER A 157 2.19 14.57 3.26
CA SER A 157 2.76 15.18 2.06
C SER A 157 4.00 14.43 1.56
N VAL A 158 4.65 13.66 2.42
CA VAL A 158 5.75 12.77 2.08
C VAL A 158 5.23 11.52 1.37
N GLN A 159 6.11 10.86 0.64
CA GLN A 159 5.72 9.65 -0.07
C GLN A 159 5.35 8.52 0.89
N VAL A 160 4.20 7.89 0.66
CA VAL A 160 3.75 6.72 1.41
C VAL A 160 3.61 5.53 0.46
N ILE A 161 4.19 4.40 0.83
CA ILE A 161 3.96 3.10 0.17
C ILE A 161 3.10 2.27 1.11
N GLY A 162 1.85 2.05 0.72
CA GLY A 162 0.89 1.28 1.50
C GLY A 162 0.94 -0.22 1.17
N ILE A 163 1.07 -1.05 2.20
CA ILE A 163 0.94 -2.51 2.10
C ILE A 163 -0.36 -2.93 2.80
N ILE A 164 -1.35 -3.36 2.02
CA ILE A 164 -2.60 -3.87 2.57
C ILE A 164 -2.37 -5.27 3.12
N ILE A 165 -2.55 -5.43 4.45
CA ILE A 165 -2.35 -6.70 5.17
C ILE A 165 -3.67 -7.40 5.54
N GLY A 166 -4.80 -6.79 5.22
CA GLY A 166 -6.12 -7.37 5.43
C GLY A 166 -7.25 -6.36 5.30
N HIS A 167 -8.48 -6.87 5.36
CA HIS A 167 -9.70 -6.06 5.31
C HIS A 167 -10.09 -5.55 6.70
N SER A 168 -10.58 -4.33 6.77
CA SER A 168 -11.05 -3.72 8.03
C SER A 168 -12.43 -4.28 8.43
N PRO A 169 -12.65 -4.57 9.74
CA PRO A 169 -11.72 -4.47 10.85
C PRO A 169 -10.78 -5.68 10.96
N ILE A 170 -9.48 -5.45 11.06
CA ILE A 170 -8.50 -6.52 11.31
C ILE A 170 -8.59 -6.89 12.80
N LYS A 171 -8.93 -8.15 13.09
CA LYS A 171 -9.17 -8.65 14.46
C LYS A 171 -7.98 -9.38 15.07
N GLU A 172 -6.98 -9.74 14.28
CA GLU A 172 -5.81 -10.52 14.70
C GLU A 172 -4.54 -9.99 14.04
N SER A 173 -3.37 -10.24 14.65
CA SER A 173 -2.09 -9.88 14.06
C SER A 173 -1.82 -10.65 12.78
N LYS A 174 -1.37 -9.96 11.74
CA LYS A 174 -1.08 -10.51 10.41
C LYS A 174 0.41 -10.71 10.18
N TYR A 175 0.77 -11.83 9.59
CA TYR A 175 2.11 -12.07 9.11
C TYR A 175 2.36 -11.28 7.83
N VAL A 176 3.48 -10.58 7.77
CA VAL A 176 3.91 -9.84 6.58
C VAL A 176 5.20 -10.46 6.06
N ASN A 177 5.22 -10.81 4.76
CA ASN A 177 6.40 -11.37 4.14
C ASN A 177 7.53 -10.31 4.10
N PRO A 178 8.68 -10.56 4.73
CA PRO A 178 9.83 -9.64 4.76
C PRO A 178 10.35 -9.25 3.38
N GLU A 179 10.23 -10.13 2.39
CA GLU A 179 10.69 -9.88 1.01
C GLU A 179 10.05 -8.64 0.40
N LYS A 180 8.78 -8.36 0.69
CA LYS A 180 8.10 -7.15 0.20
C LYS A 180 8.78 -5.87 0.68
N ILE A 181 9.27 -5.86 1.92
CA ILE A 181 9.96 -4.70 2.48
C ILE A 181 11.35 -4.57 1.85
N ILE A 182 12.04 -5.70 1.67
CA ILE A 182 13.35 -5.75 1.02
C ILE A 182 13.26 -5.19 -0.41
N GLU A 183 12.28 -5.63 -1.20
CA GLU A 183 12.07 -5.15 -2.57
C GLU A 183 11.83 -3.64 -2.59
N ILE A 184 10.91 -3.13 -1.76
CA ILE A 184 10.61 -1.69 -1.69
C ILE A 184 11.86 -0.89 -1.34
N VAL A 185 12.61 -1.30 -0.31
CA VAL A 185 13.79 -0.58 0.14
C VAL A 185 14.91 -0.60 -0.90
N LYS A 186 15.10 -1.73 -1.59
CA LYS A 186 16.08 -1.82 -2.69
C LYS A 186 15.74 -0.89 -3.85
N GLU A 187 14.48 -0.84 -4.27
CA GLU A 187 14.05 0.03 -5.37
C GLU A 187 14.18 1.53 -5.02
N VAL A 188 13.98 1.89 -3.75
CA VAL A 188 14.02 3.29 -3.31
C VAL A 188 15.44 3.78 -3.02
N LYS A 189 16.33 2.89 -2.56
CA LYS A 189 17.73 3.26 -2.23
C LYS A 189 18.69 3.19 -3.42
N ASN A 190 18.34 2.47 -4.48
CA ASN A 190 19.11 2.38 -5.73
C ASN A 190 18.68 3.50 -6.69
#